data_5a41192b26f46151bceeccd753c3c24a
#
_entry.id   5a41192b26f46151bceeccd753c3c24a
#
_cell.length_a   1.000
_cell.length_b   1.000
_cell.length_c   1.000
_cell.angle_alpha   90.00
_cell.angle_beta   90.00
_cell.angle_gamma   90.00
#
_symmetry.space_group_name_H-M   'P 1'
#
loop_
_entity.id
_entity.type
_entity.pdbx_description
1 polymer ?
#
loop_
_entity_poly.entity_id
_entity_poly.type
_entity_poly.pdbx_seq_one_letter_code
_entity_poly.pdbx_strand_id
1 'polypeptide(L)'
;MQPGAEQGFRSFSLHRSIVQRHPLPMAHQLSDTIALLERTPAGLNALLRDLPASWTDHNEGEGTFTVRDVVGHLIYAENEDWLPRARRILEHGESKPFDAFDRWGHVETCRGKALPQLLDEFTRIRAVCLQELRSLKLQPAQLQRSGRHPSLGPVKLSELLATWAAHDLTHLHQISRIMAATCRDEVGPFAAFLGVLKCSGHGG
;
A
#
# COMPACT_ATOMS: atom_id res chain seq x y z
N MET A 1 -12.44 73.05 30.75
CA MET A 1 -12.29 72.42 29.38
C MET A 1 -12.22 70.92 29.53
N GLN A 2 -13.18 70.28 28.98
CA GLN A 2 -13.44 68.82 29.21
C GLN A 2 -12.49 67.89 28.46
N PRO A 3 -12.19 66.68 29.00
CA PRO A 3 -11.46 65.65 28.32
C PRO A 3 -12.40 64.80 27.49
N GLY A 4 -11.92 64.33 26.31
CA GLY A 4 -12.60 63.53 25.34
C GLY A 4 -12.77 62.10 25.81
N ALA A 5 -13.90 61.52 25.40
CA ALA A 5 -14.27 60.14 25.64
C ALA A 5 -13.55 59.20 24.67
N GLU A 6 -12.79 58.24 25.21
CA GLU A 6 -12.29 57.09 24.47
C GLU A 6 -13.39 56.01 24.41
N GLN A 7 -13.88 55.78 23.21
CA GLN A 7 -14.77 54.63 22.94
C GLN A 7 -13.95 53.36 22.72
N GLY A 8 -14.00 52.43 23.68
CA GLY A 8 -13.39 51.14 23.61
C GLY A 8 -14.11 50.23 22.58
N PHE A 9 -13.39 49.85 21.53
CA PHE A 9 -13.82 48.84 20.61
C PHE A 9 -13.71 47.46 21.28
N ARG A 10 -14.84 46.88 21.65
CA ARG A 10 -14.90 45.45 22.07
C ARG A 10 -14.83 44.57 20.85
N SER A 11 -13.67 43.91 20.66
CA SER A 11 -13.49 42.85 19.69
C SER A 11 -14.28 41.60 20.13
N PHE A 12 -15.36 41.29 19.42
CA PHE A 12 -16.06 40.01 19.55
C PHE A 12 -15.28 38.96 18.79
N SER A 13 -14.46 38.20 19.50
CA SER A 13 -13.82 37.00 18.96
C SER A 13 -14.85 35.88 18.85
N LEU A 14 -15.41 35.69 17.65
CA LEU A 14 -16.23 34.53 17.31
C LEU A 14 -15.30 33.30 17.13
N HIS A 15 -15.07 32.58 18.23
CA HIS A 15 -14.51 31.25 18.15
C HIS A 15 -15.54 30.32 17.47
N ARG A 16 -15.48 30.19 16.15
CA ARG A 16 -16.11 29.07 15.45
C ARG A 16 -15.34 27.82 15.79
N SER A 17 -15.85 27.07 16.76
CA SER A 17 -15.44 25.66 16.94
C SER A 17 -15.83 24.90 15.68
N ILE A 18 -14.85 24.69 14.80
CA ILE A 18 -14.98 23.75 13.69
C ILE A 18 -14.99 22.36 14.33
N VAL A 19 -16.20 21.84 14.60
CA VAL A 19 -16.38 20.44 14.89
C VAL A 19 -15.95 19.69 13.64
N GLN A 20 -14.71 19.20 13.62
CA GLN A 20 -14.26 18.23 12.62
C GLN A 20 -15.13 16.98 12.80
N ARG A 21 -16.19 16.88 12.01
CA ARG A 21 -16.89 15.63 11.82
C ARG A 21 -15.93 14.73 11.04
N HIS A 22 -15.19 13.88 11.75
CA HIS A 22 -14.57 12.74 11.10
C HIS A 22 -15.70 11.96 10.45
N PRO A 23 -15.67 11.73 9.13
CA PRO A 23 -16.66 10.85 8.52
C PRO A 23 -16.55 9.51 9.25
N LEU A 24 -17.73 8.93 9.59
CA LEU A 24 -17.77 7.55 10.09
C LEU A 24 -16.95 6.70 9.12
N PRO A 25 -16.11 5.80 9.63
CA PRO A 25 -15.35 4.92 8.76
C PRO A 25 -16.34 4.19 7.86
N MET A 26 -16.32 4.49 6.56
CA MET A 26 -17.10 3.74 5.59
C MET A 26 -16.61 2.29 5.67
N ALA A 27 -17.54 1.36 5.90
CA ALA A 27 -17.20 -0.04 5.92
C ALA A 27 -16.55 -0.39 4.57
N HIS A 28 -15.30 -0.83 4.60
CA HIS A 28 -14.55 -1.18 3.39
C HIS A 28 -15.28 -2.30 2.64
N GLN A 29 -15.55 -2.06 1.36
CA GLN A 29 -16.25 -3.01 0.50
C GLN A 29 -15.24 -3.77 -0.37
N LEU A 30 -15.53 -5.03 -0.68
CA LEU A 30 -14.71 -5.82 -1.60
C LEU A 30 -14.58 -5.15 -2.98
N SER A 31 -15.64 -4.46 -3.44
CA SER A 31 -15.60 -3.66 -4.66
C SER A 31 -14.52 -2.57 -4.64
N ASP A 32 -14.30 -1.95 -3.48
CA ASP A 32 -13.30 -0.88 -3.31
C ASP A 32 -11.90 -1.45 -3.34
N THR A 33 -11.68 -2.60 -2.69
CA THR A 33 -10.45 -3.40 -2.82
C THR A 33 -10.14 -3.67 -4.29
N ILE A 34 -11.07 -4.27 -5.02
CA ILE A 34 -10.89 -4.63 -6.43
C ILE A 34 -10.59 -3.39 -7.28
N ALA A 35 -11.32 -2.29 -7.05
CA ALA A 35 -11.15 -1.05 -7.79
C ALA A 35 -9.74 -0.44 -7.62
N LEU A 36 -9.13 -0.55 -6.44
CA LEU A 36 -7.74 -0.12 -6.21
C LEU A 36 -6.75 -1.08 -6.88
N LEU A 37 -6.90 -2.37 -6.63
CA LEU A 37 -6.00 -3.41 -7.16
C LEU A 37 -5.92 -3.40 -8.70
N GLU A 38 -7.02 -3.06 -9.40
CA GLU A 38 -7.05 -2.90 -10.85
C GLU A 38 -6.18 -1.72 -11.34
N ARG A 39 -6.00 -0.70 -10.53
CA ARG A 39 -5.27 0.52 -10.90
C ARG A 39 -3.78 0.43 -10.64
N THR A 40 -3.37 -0.37 -9.67
CA THR A 40 -1.95 -0.46 -9.26
C THR A 40 -1.02 -0.78 -10.42
N PRO A 41 -1.28 -1.77 -11.31
CA PRO A 41 -0.36 -2.06 -12.43
C PRO A 41 -0.22 -0.88 -13.38
N ALA A 42 -1.31 -0.21 -13.74
CA ALA A 42 -1.28 0.96 -14.61
C ALA A 42 -0.51 2.12 -13.96
N GLY A 43 -0.71 2.36 -12.66
CA GLY A 43 0.02 3.37 -11.89
C GLY A 43 1.52 3.10 -11.85
N LEU A 44 1.93 1.86 -11.59
CA LEU A 44 3.34 1.46 -11.62
C LEU A 44 3.94 1.57 -13.01
N ASN A 45 3.24 1.15 -14.05
CA ASN A 45 3.69 1.31 -15.42
C ASN A 45 3.89 2.79 -15.79
N ALA A 46 2.94 3.65 -15.47
CA ALA A 46 3.02 5.08 -15.77
C ALA A 46 4.17 5.77 -15.01
N LEU A 47 4.47 5.32 -13.79
CA LEU A 47 5.54 5.90 -12.97
C LEU A 47 6.93 5.39 -13.35
N LEU A 48 7.07 4.09 -13.66
CA LEU A 48 8.38 3.42 -13.66
C LEU A 48 8.88 3.03 -15.06
N ARG A 49 7.97 2.84 -16.03
CA ARG A 49 8.38 2.39 -17.37
C ARG A 49 9.22 3.47 -18.04
N ASP A 50 10.34 3.05 -18.60
CA ASP A 50 11.30 3.89 -19.33
C ASP A 50 11.96 5.01 -18.49
N LEU A 51 11.86 4.96 -17.15
CA LEU A 51 12.66 5.84 -16.31
C LEU A 51 14.14 5.45 -16.40
N PRO A 52 15.05 6.45 -16.35
CA PRO A 52 16.49 6.19 -16.21
C PRO A 52 16.80 5.33 -14.97
N ALA A 53 17.79 4.45 -15.09
CA ALA A 53 18.26 3.58 -14.03
C ALA A 53 18.64 4.33 -12.73
N SER A 54 19.06 5.58 -12.86
CA SER A 54 19.32 6.48 -11.74
C SER A 54 18.14 6.68 -10.78
N TRP A 55 16.90 6.41 -11.21
CA TRP A 55 15.72 6.46 -10.37
C TRP A 55 15.32 5.12 -9.78
N THR A 56 15.74 4.01 -10.39
CA THR A 56 15.19 2.68 -10.11
C THR A 56 16.19 1.70 -9.50
N ASP A 57 17.50 1.94 -9.66
CA ASP A 57 18.57 1.01 -9.26
C ASP A 57 19.14 1.30 -7.87
N HIS A 58 18.46 2.16 -7.09
CA HIS A 58 18.80 2.47 -5.71
C HIS A 58 17.96 1.70 -4.72
N ASN A 59 18.45 1.63 -3.50
CA ASN A 59 17.72 1.17 -2.32
C ASN A 59 17.93 2.16 -1.16
N GLU A 60 17.29 1.92 -0.03
CA GLU A 60 17.36 2.79 1.15
C GLU A 60 18.48 2.39 2.15
N GLY A 61 19.38 1.48 1.76
CA GLY A 61 20.48 0.96 2.57
C GLY A 61 20.62 -0.56 2.50
N GLU A 62 21.62 -1.10 3.16
CA GLU A 62 21.91 -2.53 3.18
C GLU A 62 20.67 -3.35 3.64
N GLY A 63 20.36 -4.41 2.93
CA GLY A 63 19.23 -5.30 3.24
C GLY A 63 17.87 -4.70 2.91
N THR A 64 17.79 -3.59 2.14
CA THR A 64 16.53 -3.02 1.67
C THR A 64 16.30 -3.29 0.18
N PHE A 65 15.05 -3.16 -0.26
CA PHE A 65 14.64 -3.41 -1.63
C PHE A 65 15.00 -2.24 -2.56
N THR A 66 15.38 -2.57 -3.80
CA THR A 66 15.33 -1.66 -4.93
C THR A 66 13.89 -1.55 -5.46
N VAL A 67 13.62 -0.59 -6.36
CA VAL A 67 12.31 -0.50 -7.06
C VAL A 67 11.99 -1.82 -7.78
N ARG A 68 13.00 -2.45 -8.39
CA ARG A 68 12.86 -3.74 -9.08
C ARG A 68 12.46 -4.86 -8.11
N ASP A 69 13.06 -4.91 -6.93
CA ASP A 69 12.73 -5.89 -5.89
C ASP A 69 11.31 -5.70 -5.37
N VAL A 70 10.85 -4.45 -5.22
CA VAL A 70 9.46 -4.16 -4.81
C VAL A 70 8.47 -4.69 -5.84
N VAL A 71 8.69 -4.47 -7.14
CA VAL A 71 7.80 -5.02 -8.19
C VAL A 71 7.84 -6.54 -8.20
N GLY A 72 9.02 -7.14 -8.04
CA GLY A 72 9.17 -8.59 -7.91
C GLY A 72 8.44 -9.16 -6.69
N HIS A 73 8.49 -8.45 -5.56
CA HIS A 73 7.77 -8.82 -4.35
C HIS A 73 6.24 -8.77 -4.54
N LEU A 74 5.73 -7.76 -5.24
CA LEU A 74 4.31 -7.71 -5.59
C LEU A 74 3.89 -8.92 -6.45
N ILE A 75 4.71 -9.32 -7.45
CA ILE A 75 4.45 -10.51 -8.27
C ILE A 75 4.46 -11.78 -7.40
N TYR A 76 5.45 -11.91 -6.51
CA TYR A 76 5.57 -13.06 -5.62
C TYR A 76 4.37 -13.18 -4.69
N ALA A 77 3.91 -12.05 -4.12
CA ALA A 77 2.73 -12.02 -3.26
C ALA A 77 1.44 -12.39 -4.01
N GLU A 78 1.30 -12.05 -5.29
CA GLU A 78 0.16 -12.50 -6.11
C GLU A 78 0.09 -14.03 -6.20
N ASN A 79 1.24 -14.67 -6.34
CA ASN A 79 1.31 -16.13 -6.50
C ASN A 79 1.14 -16.88 -5.17
N GLU A 80 1.75 -16.38 -4.09
CA GLU A 80 1.96 -17.16 -2.87
C GLU A 80 1.09 -16.73 -1.68
N ASP A 81 0.55 -15.50 -1.71
CA ASP A 81 -0.10 -14.96 -0.53
C ASP A 81 -1.63 -14.87 -0.66
N TRP A 82 -2.15 -13.96 -1.47
CA TRP A 82 -3.53 -13.49 -1.38
C TRP A 82 -4.57 -14.57 -1.68
N LEU A 83 -4.60 -15.09 -2.88
CA LEU A 83 -5.57 -16.11 -3.30
C LEU A 83 -5.31 -17.48 -2.68
N PRO A 84 -4.06 -17.96 -2.54
CA PRO A 84 -3.79 -19.18 -1.79
C PRO A 84 -4.34 -19.15 -0.36
N ARG A 85 -4.15 -18.04 0.35
CA ARG A 85 -4.70 -17.88 1.71
C ARG A 85 -6.22 -17.72 1.72
N ALA A 86 -6.79 -16.97 0.77
CA ALA A 86 -8.25 -16.85 0.64
C ALA A 86 -8.92 -18.21 0.43
N ARG A 87 -8.39 -19.03 -0.47
CA ARG A 87 -8.87 -20.41 -0.68
C ARG A 87 -8.75 -21.24 0.60
N ARG A 88 -7.61 -21.16 1.29
CA ARG A 88 -7.39 -21.89 2.56
C ARG A 88 -8.40 -21.52 3.63
N ILE A 89 -8.77 -20.23 3.76
CA ILE A 89 -9.85 -19.79 4.65
C ILE A 89 -11.18 -20.43 4.22
N LEU A 90 -11.49 -20.40 2.94
CA LEU A 90 -12.76 -20.91 2.42
C LEU A 90 -12.88 -22.44 2.54
N GLU A 91 -11.79 -23.17 2.43
CA GLU A 91 -11.80 -24.65 2.48
C GLU A 91 -11.66 -25.16 3.90
N HIS A 92 -10.74 -24.61 4.68
CA HIS A 92 -10.29 -25.19 5.94
C HIS A 92 -10.60 -24.32 7.19
N GLY A 93 -10.94 -23.03 7.01
CA GLY A 93 -11.07 -22.12 8.14
C GLY A 93 -9.76 -22.04 8.94
N GLU A 94 -9.84 -22.11 10.26
CA GLU A 94 -8.68 -22.06 11.15
C GLU A 94 -7.97 -23.41 11.34
N SER A 95 -8.55 -24.52 10.85
CA SER A 95 -7.99 -25.87 11.08
C SER A 95 -6.65 -26.08 10.36
N LYS A 96 -6.35 -25.33 9.30
CA LYS A 96 -5.10 -25.38 8.56
C LYS A 96 -4.46 -23.97 8.50
N PRO A 97 -3.46 -23.67 9.36
CA PRO A 97 -2.76 -22.40 9.35
C PRO A 97 -2.15 -22.05 7.99
N PHE A 98 -1.94 -20.75 7.73
CA PHE A 98 -1.18 -20.33 6.56
C PHE A 98 0.27 -20.76 6.68
N ASP A 99 0.90 -21.00 5.55
CA ASP A 99 2.35 -21.14 5.50
C ASP A 99 3.01 -19.79 5.78
N ALA A 100 4.23 -19.81 6.34
CA ALA A 100 5.01 -18.60 6.51
C ALA A 100 5.33 -18.00 5.13
N PHE A 101 5.15 -16.69 5.00
CA PHE A 101 5.50 -15.98 3.76
C PHE A 101 7.02 -15.78 3.70
N ASP A 102 7.63 -16.22 2.60
CA ASP A 102 9.05 -15.94 2.35
C ASP A 102 9.22 -14.53 1.79
N ARG A 103 9.66 -13.62 2.63
CA ARG A 103 9.89 -12.22 2.27
C ARG A 103 10.90 -12.05 1.12
N TRP A 104 11.85 -12.98 0.97
CA TRP A 104 12.90 -12.93 -0.03
C TRP A 104 12.61 -13.79 -1.27
N GLY A 105 11.48 -14.47 -1.31
CA GLY A 105 11.06 -15.31 -2.44
C GLY A 105 11.00 -14.55 -3.77
N HIS A 106 10.85 -13.23 -3.74
CA HIS A 106 10.90 -12.36 -4.93
C HIS A 106 12.25 -12.37 -5.65
N VAL A 107 13.36 -12.71 -4.97
CA VAL A 107 14.70 -12.76 -5.59
C VAL A 107 14.69 -13.69 -6.81
N GLU A 108 14.06 -14.86 -6.70
CA GLU A 108 13.89 -15.78 -7.83
C GLU A 108 12.96 -15.18 -8.90
N THR A 109 11.89 -14.51 -8.50
CA THR A 109 10.98 -13.83 -9.42
C THR A 109 11.70 -12.79 -10.28
N CYS A 110 12.64 -12.05 -9.68
CA CYS A 110 13.42 -11.01 -10.34
C CYS A 110 14.57 -11.54 -11.20
N ARG A 111 14.99 -12.81 -11.02
CA ARG A 111 16.19 -13.34 -11.65
C ARG A 111 16.15 -13.20 -13.19
N GLY A 112 17.15 -12.52 -13.75
CA GLY A 112 17.32 -12.34 -15.19
C GLY A 112 16.27 -11.47 -15.89
N LYS A 113 15.39 -10.78 -15.14
CA LYS A 113 14.34 -9.93 -15.71
C LYS A 113 14.66 -8.45 -15.51
N ALA A 114 14.49 -7.64 -16.55
CA ALA A 114 14.53 -6.18 -16.45
C ALA A 114 13.19 -5.64 -15.87
N LEU A 115 13.22 -4.43 -15.33
CA LEU A 115 12.05 -3.78 -14.74
C LEU A 115 10.81 -3.73 -15.68
N PRO A 116 10.92 -3.41 -16.99
CA PRO A 116 9.77 -3.45 -17.89
C PRO A 116 9.12 -4.85 -17.99
N GLN A 117 9.92 -5.91 -17.96
CA GLN A 117 9.42 -7.29 -17.99
C GLN A 117 8.66 -7.65 -16.70
N LEU A 118 9.14 -7.18 -15.55
CA LEU A 118 8.44 -7.36 -14.27
C LEU A 118 7.13 -6.58 -14.24
N LEU A 119 7.09 -5.37 -14.78
CA LEU A 119 5.85 -4.57 -14.89
C LEU A 119 4.80 -5.27 -15.76
N ASP A 120 5.22 -5.86 -16.89
CA ASP A 120 4.32 -6.63 -17.76
C ASP A 120 3.82 -7.90 -17.05
N GLU A 121 4.70 -8.61 -16.36
CA GLU A 121 4.36 -9.80 -15.59
C GLU A 121 3.38 -9.46 -14.45
N PHE A 122 3.64 -8.39 -13.69
CA PHE A 122 2.73 -7.94 -12.65
C PHE A 122 1.35 -7.59 -13.19
N THR A 123 1.29 -6.88 -14.31
CA THR A 123 0.03 -6.54 -14.97
C THR A 123 -0.76 -7.79 -15.33
N ARG A 124 -0.10 -8.77 -15.93
CA ARG A 124 -0.72 -10.03 -16.35
C ARG A 124 -1.22 -10.86 -15.16
N ILE A 125 -0.38 -11.04 -14.13
CA ILE A 125 -0.73 -11.89 -13.00
C ILE A 125 -1.85 -11.25 -12.16
N ARG A 126 -1.82 -9.93 -11.94
CA ARG A 126 -2.88 -9.19 -11.26
C ARG A 126 -4.23 -9.36 -11.97
N ALA A 127 -4.25 -9.28 -13.29
CA ALA A 127 -5.48 -9.50 -14.06
C ALA A 127 -6.06 -10.91 -13.84
N VAL A 128 -5.21 -11.94 -13.84
CA VAL A 128 -5.61 -13.32 -13.55
C VAL A 128 -6.15 -13.45 -12.12
N CYS A 129 -5.44 -12.93 -11.14
CA CYS A 129 -5.86 -13.01 -9.74
C CYS A 129 -7.20 -12.29 -9.49
N LEU A 130 -7.41 -11.12 -10.10
CA LEU A 130 -8.68 -10.40 -9.98
C LEU A 130 -9.83 -11.11 -10.69
N GLN A 131 -9.58 -11.73 -11.84
CA GLN A 131 -10.58 -12.58 -12.51
C GLN A 131 -10.99 -13.74 -11.61
N GLU A 132 -10.03 -14.40 -10.99
CA GLU A 132 -10.29 -15.49 -10.05
C GLU A 132 -11.06 -15.01 -8.82
N LEU A 133 -10.60 -13.90 -8.17
CA LEU A 133 -11.29 -13.33 -7.02
C LEU A 133 -12.78 -13.06 -7.32
N ARG A 134 -13.07 -12.49 -8.50
CA ARG A 134 -14.46 -12.27 -8.94
C ARG A 134 -15.24 -13.56 -9.14
N SER A 135 -14.58 -14.61 -9.66
CA SER A 135 -15.21 -15.92 -9.90
C SER A 135 -15.66 -16.61 -8.61
N LEU A 136 -15.03 -16.29 -7.47
CA LEU A 136 -15.40 -16.83 -6.16
C LEU A 136 -16.79 -16.36 -5.71
N LYS A 137 -17.34 -15.25 -6.25
CA LYS A 137 -18.68 -14.72 -5.93
C LYS A 137 -18.95 -14.67 -4.41
N LEU A 138 -17.94 -14.17 -3.67
CA LEU A 138 -17.92 -14.18 -2.21
C LEU A 138 -19.19 -13.55 -1.60
N GLN A 139 -19.85 -14.29 -0.73
CA GLN A 139 -21.02 -13.82 0.01
C GLN A 139 -20.59 -13.17 1.34
N PRO A 140 -21.42 -12.29 1.93
CA PRO A 140 -21.08 -11.62 3.20
C PRO A 140 -20.68 -12.57 4.33
N ALA A 141 -21.33 -13.72 4.44
CA ALA A 141 -20.99 -14.74 5.44
C ALA A 141 -19.58 -15.34 5.22
N GLN A 142 -19.16 -15.51 3.98
CA GLN A 142 -17.84 -16.03 3.65
C GLN A 142 -16.75 -15.02 4.01
N LEU A 143 -17.00 -13.71 3.84
CA LEU A 143 -16.07 -12.64 4.21
C LEU A 143 -15.79 -12.60 5.73
N GLN A 144 -16.71 -13.14 6.56
CA GLN A 144 -16.54 -13.25 8.01
C GLN A 144 -15.83 -14.53 8.45
N ARG A 145 -15.56 -15.47 7.54
CA ARG A 145 -14.82 -16.69 7.88
C ARG A 145 -13.38 -16.34 8.25
N SER A 146 -12.87 -17.03 9.26
CA SER A 146 -11.47 -16.84 9.72
C SER A 146 -10.57 -17.96 9.23
N GLY A 147 -9.34 -17.61 8.92
CA GLY A 147 -8.18 -18.50 8.83
C GLY A 147 -7.22 -18.22 9.97
N ARG A 148 -6.11 -18.95 10.04
CA ARG A 148 -5.09 -18.78 11.08
C ARG A 148 -3.77 -18.33 10.46
N HIS A 149 -3.39 -17.10 10.76
CA HIS A 149 -2.07 -16.57 10.41
C HIS A 149 -1.02 -17.09 11.40
N PRO A 150 0.20 -17.47 10.96
CA PRO A 150 1.20 -18.07 11.85
C PRO A 150 1.64 -17.16 13.00
N SER A 151 1.66 -15.84 12.79
CA SER A 151 2.11 -14.87 13.80
C SER A 151 0.97 -14.05 14.42
N LEU A 152 -0.15 -13.82 13.70
CA LEU A 152 -1.22 -12.94 14.13
C LEU A 152 -2.42 -13.69 14.74
N GLY A 153 -2.46 -15.02 14.62
CA GLY A 153 -3.62 -15.81 15.03
C GLY A 153 -4.79 -15.73 14.05
N PRO A 154 -6.05 -15.76 14.51
CA PRO A 154 -7.22 -15.69 13.64
C PRO A 154 -7.28 -14.38 12.86
N VAL A 155 -7.51 -14.49 11.54
CA VAL A 155 -7.71 -13.35 10.61
C VAL A 155 -8.90 -13.65 9.71
N LYS A 156 -9.77 -12.66 9.48
CA LYS A 156 -10.93 -12.82 8.61
C LYS A 156 -10.55 -12.72 7.14
N LEU A 157 -11.35 -13.34 6.27
CA LEU A 157 -11.19 -13.19 4.82
C LEU A 157 -11.33 -11.72 4.39
N SER A 158 -12.25 -10.96 4.97
CA SER A 158 -12.40 -9.53 4.69
C SER A 158 -11.15 -8.72 5.06
N GLU A 159 -10.47 -9.07 6.17
CA GLU A 159 -9.23 -8.44 6.60
C GLU A 159 -8.08 -8.77 5.64
N LEU A 160 -7.96 -10.03 5.24
CA LEU A 160 -6.96 -10.45 4.23
C LEU A 160 -7.13 -9.66 2.93
N LEU A 161 -8.35 -9.55 2.41
CA LEU A 161 -8.62 -8.85 1.14
C LEU A 161 -8.41 -7.34 1.26
N ALA A 162 -8.76 -6.72 2.39
CA ALA A 162 -8.45 -5.31 2.65
C ALA A 162 -6.92 -5.08 2.77
N THR A 163 -6.23 -6.03 3.40
CA THR A 163 -4.76 -6.00 3.52
C THR A 163 -4.09 -6.04 2.15
N TRP A 164 -4.60 -6.81 1.19
CA TRP A 164 -4.07 -6.83 -0.18
C TRP A 164 -4.03 -5.42 -0.80
N ALA A 165 -5.13 -4.65 -0.70
CA ALA A 165 -5.16 -3.28 -1.19
C ALA A 165 -4.19 -2.34 -0.43
N ALA A 166 -4.16 -2.44 0.90
CA ALA A 166 -3.26 -1.66 1.73
C ALA A 166 -1.78 -1.99 1.48
N HIS A 167 -1.47 -3.26 1.15
CA HIS A 167 -0.14 -3.72 0.79
C HIS A 167 0.35 -3.07 -0.52
N ASP A 168 -0.50 -2.99 -1.54
CA ASP A 168 -0.18 -2.24 -2.76
C ASP A 168 0.20 -0.78 -2.45
N LEU A 169 -0.61 -0.10 -1.63
CA LEU A 169 -0.33 1.28 -1.22
C LEU A 169 0.97 1.40 -0.42
N THR A 170 1.26 0.41 0.43
CA THR A 170 2.52 0.35 1.19
C THR A 170 3.72 0.29 0.23
N HIS A 171 3.64 -0.52 -0.80
CA HIS A 171 4.74 -0.67 -1.77
C HIS A 171 4.83 0.48 -2.77
N LEU A 172 3.73 1.11 -3.16
CA LEU A 172 3.75 2.38 -3.88
C LEU A 172 4.45 3.48 -3.08
N HIS A 173 4.17 3.56 -1.78
CA HIS A 173 4.86 4.48 -0.88
C HIS A 173 6.35 4.13 -0.74
N GLN A 174 6.70 2.84 -0.63
CA GLN A 174 8.09 2.39 -0.60
C GLN A 174 8.85 2.80 -1.86
N ILE A 175 8.28 2.57 -3.05
CA ILE A 175 8.85 3.01 -4.33
C ILE A 175 9.06 4.53 -4.33
N SER A 176 8.05 5.29 -3.90
CA SER A 176 8.14 6.76 -3.85
C SER A 176 9.29 7.23 -2.94
N ARG A 177 9.53 6.56 -1.81
CA ARG A 177 10.63 6.88 -0.90
C ARG A 177 12.00 6.53 -1.51
N ILE A 178 12.13 5.34 -2.10
CA ILE A 178 13.37 4.91 -2.79
C ILE A 178 13.74 5.96 -3.86
N MET A 179 12.78 6.33 -4.69
CA MET A 179 13.00 7.32 -5.74
C MET A 179 13.34 8.70 -5.16
N ALA A 180 12.61 9.17 -4.15
CA ALA A 180 12.87 10.47 -3.53
C ALA A 180 14.24 10.54 -2.84
N ALA A 181 14.75 9.43 -2.32
CA ALA A 181 16.08 9.36 -1.70
C ALA A 181 17.18 9.73 -2.69
N THR A 182 16.99 9.51 -4.00
CA THR A 182 17.93 9.88 -5.07
C THR A 182 18.19 11.39 -5.11
N CYS A 183 17.21 12.21 -4.75
CA CYS A 183 17.32 13.68 -4.77
C CYS A 183 17.61 14.28 -3.39
N ARG A 184 17.92 13.47 -2.39
CA ARG A 184 17.98 13.92 -0.98
C ARG A 184 18.92 15.10 -0.75
N ASP A 185 20.09 15.08 -1.37
CA ASP A 185 21.10 16.13 -1.18
C ASP A 185 20.81 17.35 -2.07
N GLU A 186 20.25 17.13 -3.26
CA GLU A 186 19.96 18.18 -4.25
C GLU A 186 18.78 19.06 -3.85
N VAL A 187 17.83 18.55 -3.07
CA VAL A 187 16.68 19.36 -2.62
C VAL A 187 17.06 20.40 -1.56
N GLY A 188 18.23 20.29 -0.93
CA GLY A 188 18.74 21.25 0.05
C GLY A 188 17.72 21.58 1.15
N PRO A 189 17.50 22.86 1.48
CA PRO A 189 16.60 23.26 2.56
C PRO A 189 15.12 22.89 2.33
N PHE A 190 14.70 22.62 1.10
CA PHE A 190 13.34 22.18 0.79
C PHE A 190 13.01 20.80 1.38
N ALA A 191 14.01 20.00 1.76
CA ALA A 191 13.80 18.74 2.48
C ALA A 191 12.91 18.90 3.71
N ALA A 192 12.89 20.09 4.33
CA ALA A 192 12.03 20.43 5.46
C ALA A 192 10.52 20.27 5.16
N PHE A 193 10.11 20.39 3.90
CA PHE A 193 8.71 20.32 3.46
C PHE A 193 8.35 19.00 2.76
N LEU A 194 9.32 18.13 2.49
CA LEU A 194 9.14 16.89 1.74
C LEU A 194 8.93 15.71 2.69
N GLY A 195 7.66 15.41 2.98
CA GLY A 195 7.27 14.31 3.88
C GLY A 195 7.83 12.95 3.47
N VAL A 196 7.95 12.69 2.17
CA VAL A 196 8.50 11.45 1.61
C VAL A 196 9.95 11.18 2.04
N LEU A 197 10.73 12.23 2.29
CA LEU A 197 12.12 12.12 2.75
C LEU A 197 12.25 11.96 4.27
N LYS A 198 11.14 12.12 5.01
CA LYS A 198 11.09 12.02 6.48
C LYS A 198 10.52 10.70 6.96
N CYS A 199 9.85 9.95 6.08
CA CYS A 199 9.28 8.65 6.44
C CYS A 199 10.42 7.66 6.67
N SER A 200 10.46 7.05 7.86
CA SER A 200 11.29 5.87 8.11
C SER A 200 10.71 4.68 7.35
N GLY A 201 11.60 3.80 6.86
CA GLY A 201 11.20 2.60 6.16
C GLY A 201 10.19 1.78 6.96
N HIS A 202 9.20 1.23 6.27
CA HIS A 202 8.42 0.16 6.86
C HIS A 202 9.30 -1.09 6.83
N GLY A 203 9.89 -1.44 7.98
CA GLY A 203 10.41 -2.76 8.18
C GLY A 203 9.23 -3.72 7.99
N GLY A 204 9.13 -4.33 6.84
CA GLY A 204 8.19 -5.40 6.61
C GLY A 204 8.73 -6.67 7.23
#